data_5bc9932c6598832b51b422d6cd5ac6a9
#
_entry.id   5bc9932c6598832b51b422d6cd5ac6a9
#
_cell.length_a   1.000
_cell.length_b   1.000
_cell.length_c   1.000
_cell.angle_alpha   90.00
_cell.angle_beta   90.00
_cell.angle_gamma   90.00
#
_symmetry.space_group_name_H-M   'P 1'
#
loop_
_entity.id
_entity.type
_entity.pdbx_description
1 polymer ?
#
loop_
_entity_poly.entity_id
_entity_poly.type
_entity_poly.pdbx_seq_one_letter_code
_entity_poly.pdbx_strand_id
1 'polypeptide(L)' 'MAIKRKARRVGTSLVVSLPSHVCQAFDIKAGDDIEIIATESRMIMYKSKSVDENEKT' A
#
# COMPACT_ATOMS: atom_id res chain seq x y z
N MET A 1 4.13 1.45 -16.24
CA MET A 1 3.02 0.50 -16.49
C MET A 1 1.91 0.72 -15.49
N ALA A 2 0.68 0.71 -15.94
CA ALA A 2 -0.47 0.95 -15.05
C ALA A 2 -1.21 -0.36 -14.80
N ILE A 3 -1.69 -0.51 -13.59
CA ILE A 3 -2.44 -1.68 -13.17
C ILE A 3 -3.79 -1.19 -12.68
N LYS A 4 -4.86 -1.81 -13.18
CA LYS A 4 -6.21 -1.43 -12.77
C LYS A 4 -6.75 -2.46 -11.79
N ARG A 5 -7.36 -1.98 -10.74
CA ARG A 5 -8.07 -2.80 -9.78
C ARG A 5 -9.37 -2.12 -9.42
N LYS A 6 -10.39 -2.90 -9.17
CA LYS A 6 -11.68 -2.34 -8.78
C LYS A 6 -11.73 -2.19 -7.27
N ALA A 7 -12.18 -1.04 -6.83
CA ALA A 7 -12.49 -0.86 -5.42
C ALA A 7 -13.73 -1.66 -5.10
N ARG A 8 -13.76 -2.26 -3.92
CA ARG A 8 -14.95 -2.98 -3.49
C ARG A 8 -15.20 -2.70 -2.02
N ARG A 9 -16.44 -2.89 -1.63
CA ARG A 9 -16.85 -2.58 -0.28
C ARG A 9 -16.64 -3.77 0.63
N VAL A 10 -16.01 -3.50 1.77
CA VAL A 10 -15.85 -4.48 2.83
C VAL A 10 -16.27 -3.77 4.11
N GLY A 11 -17.43 -4.14 4.64
CA GLY A 11 -17.99 -3.40 5.74
C GLY A 11 -18.31 -1.98 5.34
N THR A 12 -17.77 -1.00 6.04
CA THR A 12 -17.96 0.40 5.72
C THR A 12 -16.77 0.96 4.94
N SER A 13 -15.81 0.13 4.58
CA SER A 13 -14.60 0.59 3.90
C SER A 13 -14.62 0.21 2.44
N LEU A 14 -13.90 0.94 1.64
CA LEU A 14 -13.59 0.56 0.27
C LEU A 14 -12.16 0.07 0.23
N VAL A 15 -11.95 -1.08 -0.39
CA VAL A 15 -10.63 -1.69 -0.46
C VAL A 15 -10.28 -2.03 -1.90
N VAL A 16 -9.00 -2.04 -2.19
CA VAL A 16 -8.48 -2.56 -3.47
C VAL A 16 -7.41 -3.58 -3.14
N SER A 17 -7.37 -4.64 -3.93
CA SER A 17 -6.34 -5.65 -3.73
C SER A 17 -5.06 -5.23 -4.43
N LEU A 18 -3.94 -5.54 -3.82
CA LEU A 18 -2.65 -5.31 -4.44
C LEU A 18 -2.26 -6.57 -5.21
N PRO A 19 -1.85 -6.45 -6.47
CA PRO A 19 -1.41 -7.63 -7.22
C PRO A 19 -0.20 -8.27 -6.57
N SER A 20 -0.14 -9.59 -6.63
CA SER A 20 0.93 -10.31 -5.97
C SER A 20 2.31 -9.92 -6.50
N HIS A 21 2.42 -9.66 -7.80
CA HIS A 21 3.72 -9.28 -8.36
C HIS A 21 4.18 -7.91 -7.87
N VAL A 22 3.23 -7.02 -7.57
CA VAL A 22 3.59 -5.72 -6.98
C VAL A 22 4.05 -5.94 -5.54
N CYS A 23 3.34 -6.78 -4.80
CA CYS A 23 3.75 -7.07 -3.43
C CYS A 23 5.15 -7.69 -3.38
N GLN A 24 5.45 -8.56 -4.33
CA GLN A 24 6.78 -9.16 -4.38
C GLN A 24 7.84 -8.13 -4.74
N ALA A 25 7.54 -7.24 -5.69
CA ALA A 25 8.51 -6.25 -6.13
C ALA A 25 8.89 -5.30 -5.00
N PHE A 26 7.96 -4.99 -4.13
CA PHE A 26 8.20 -4.04 -3.03
C PHE A 26 8.26 -4.71 -1.68
N ASP A 27 8.27 -6.05 -1.66
CA ASP A 27 8.39 -6.81 -0.42
C ASP A 27 7.31 -6.43 0.58
N ILE A 28 6.07 -6.38 0.10
CA ILE A 28 4.92 -6.03 0.93
C ILE A 28 4.27 -7.31 1.44
N LYS A 29 4.05 -7.39 2.73
CA LYS A 29 3.46 -8.54 3.38
C LYS A 29 2.31 -8.11 4.25
N ALA A 30 1.48 -9.05 4.61
CA ALA A 30 0.38 -8.79 5.52
C ALA A 30 0.93 -8.20 6.82
N GLY A 31 0.30 -7.16 7.29
CA GLY A 31 0.75 -6.47 8.50
C GLY A 31 1.66 -5.30 8.25
N ASP A 32 2.18 -5.17 7.03
CA ASP A 32 3.02 -4.03 6.73
C ASP A 32 2.19 -2.75 6.66
N ASP A 33 2.82 -1.65 6.98
CA ASP A 33 2.18 -0.35 6.90
C ASP A 33 2.38 0.23 5.51
N ILE A 34 1.30 0.74 4.95
CA ILE A 34 1.32 1.40 3.64
C ILE A 34 0.97 2.86 3.86
N GLU A 35 1.78 3.74 3.34
CA GLU A 35 1.50 5.16 3.40
C GLU A 35 0.85 5.61 2.12
N ILE A 36 -0.14 6.45 2.25
CA ILE A 36 -0.89 6.98 1.11
C ILE A 36 -0.77 8.48 1.12
N ILE A 37 -0.32 9.02 0.00
CA ILE A 37 -0.23 10.45 -0.19
C ILE A 37 -1.29 10.84 -1.21
N ALA A 38 -2.19 11.71 -0.83
CA ALA A 38 -3.25 12.16 -1.72
C ALA A 38 -2.90 13.54 -2.26
N THR A 39 -3.00 13.68 -3.55
CA THR A 39 -2.83 14.98 -4.21
C THR A 39 -4.17 15.35 -4.83
N GLU A 40 -4.20 16.46 -5.56
CA GLU A 40 -5.44 16.91 -6.19
C GLU A 40 -5.99 15.90 -7.20
N SER A 41 -5.11 15.17 -7.86
CA SER A 41 -5.52 14.33 -8.97
C SER A 41 -5.14 12.87 -8.82
N ARG A 42 -4.42 12.48 -7.79
CA ARG A 42 -3.97 11.10 -7.68
C ARG A 42 -3.63 10.75 -6.25
N MET A 43 -3.52 9.45 -6.03
CA MET A 43 -3.00 8.91 -4.79
C MET A 43 -1.72 8.15 -5.08
N ILE A 44 -0.77 8.26 -4.18
CA ILE A 44 0.50 7.55 -4.29
C ILE A 44 0.63 6.71 -3.05
N MET A 45 0.91 5.41 -3.24
CA MET A 45 1.09 4.49 -2.12
C MET A 45 2.50 3.96 -2.12
N TYR A 46 3.03 3.73 -0.93
CA TYR A 46 4.31 3.07 -0.82
C TYR A 46 4.40 2.41 0.55
N LYS A 47 5.26 1.40 0.62
CA LYS A 47 5.47 0.69 1.86
C LYS A 47 6.21 1.61 2.82
N SER A 48 5.66 1.78 3.99
CA SER A 48 6.28 2.60 5.01
C SER A 48 7.54 1.91 5.48
N LYS A 49 8.59 2.69 5.68
CA LYS A 49 9.78 2.15 6.28
C LYS A 49 9.51 1.89 7.73
N SER A 50 9.74 0.68 8.20
CA SER A 50 9.50 0.40 9.60
C SER A 50 10.74 0.75 10.35
N VAL A 51 11.51 1.15 10.38
CA VAL A 51 12.55 1.69 11.11
C VAL A 51 12.80 1.25 12.49
N ASP A 52 12.38 1.29 12.50
CA ASP A 52 12.37 1.15 13.27
C ASP A 52 13.07 1.30 13.98
N GLU A 53 12.91 1.36 14.28
CA GLU A 53 13.24 1.48 14.72
C GLU A 53 14.11 1.25 15.14
N ASN A 54 14.45 0.94 15.22
CA ASN A 54 15.19 0.61 15.37
C ASN A 54 16.16 0.81 15.30
N GLU A 55 16.24 1.00 14.76
CA GLU A 55 17.01 1.25 14.57
C GLU A 55 17.52 2.10 15.24
N LYS A 56 17.21 2.36 15.72
CA LYS A 56 17.42 3.00 16.27
C LYS A 56 18.05 3.09 17.07
N THR A 57 18.27 2.80 17.10
CA THR A 57 18.64 2.72 17.62
C THR A 57 19.11 2.58 17.84
#